data_905f4ca22fb26951667e1bd1a8f82aa0
#
_entry.id   905f4ca22fb26951667e1bd1a8f82aa0
#
_cell.length_a   1.000
_cell.length_b   1.000
_cell.length_c   1.000
_cell.angle_alpha   90.00
_cell.angle_beta   90.00
_cell.angle_gamma   90.00
#
_symmetry.space_group_name_H-M   'P 1'
#
loop_
_entity.id
_entity.type
_entity.pdbx_description
1 polymer ?
#
loop_
_entity_poly.entity_id
_entity_poly.type
_entity_poly.pdbx_seq_one_letter_code
_entity_poly.pdbx_strand_id
1 'polypeptide(L)'
;MSRSNIDLPARLLLNLASWRNAATWRIAFSGGLDSTVLLHLLATLSKTEYLPTLNAIHVHHGLQAVADTWPEHCRAVCAALGVPLQVVRVQVQPGASLERAARDARYHAFTETVQANEVLLTAQHRDDQAETLLFRLLRGAGVRGLSGMPRQRPLGKGHLLRPLLDVTRAELEAYASAHGLSWIEDPSNQDRQYSRNYLRHQVLPVLIQRWPQAVATMARSATHLNEAQGLLEELADMDLREASSASEFAWLGLRSLELAPLAHLSDARQRNALSHWLEPLTRLPDTDHWSGWEDLRDATGDACPVWRLADGELHRAGGRIWWLSGHWLRPLPGAGVWLDPASPLVIPGNGVLSLTGQIPDGPLHIRYREGGEVMALPGRGHRDLKRLLNESAVPSFVRGRLPLLYKDGQLLAVANLKGLDGGALGDWHLHWQPLNEDQGLS
;
A
#
# COMPACT_ATOMS: atom_id res chain seq x y z
N MET A 1 -13.92 -19.52 -29.99
CA MET A 1 -14.99 -20.11 -29.16
C MET A 1 -15.31 -19.14 -28.04
N SER A 2 -16.54 -18.72 -27.86
CA SER A 2 -16.94 -17.84 -26.77
C SER A 2 -16.75 -18.58 -25.42
N ARG A 3 -16.14 -17.93 -24.41
CA ARG A 3 -15.95 -18.51 -23.06
C ARG A 3 -17.25 -19.02 -22.39
N SER A 4 -18.42 -18.57 -22.87
CA SER A 4 -19.74 -18.97 -22.37
C SER A 4 -20.17 -20.39 -22.74
N ASN A 5 -19.46 -21.09 -23.63
CA ASN A 5 -19.78 -22.48 -24.02
C ASN A 5 -18.90 -23.53 -23.31
N ILE A 6 -18.00 -23.11 -22.43
CA ILE A 6 -17.12 -24.01 -21.67
C ILE A 6 -17.78 -24.25 -20.30
N ASP A 7 -17.78 -25.49 -19.84
CA ASP A 7 -18.36 -25.86 -18.54
C ASP A 7 -17.64 -25.17 -17.36
N LEU A 8 -18.27 -25.07 -16.22
CA LEU A 8 -17.77 -24.33 -15.07
C LEU A 8 -16.43 -24.84 -14.56
N PRO A 9 -16.17 -26.16 -14.45
CA PRO A 9 -14.87 -26.71 -14.09
C PRO A 9 -13.73 -26.26 -15.04
N ALA A 10 -13.94 -26.36 -16.35
CA ALA A 10 -12.92 -26.01 -17.34
C ALA A 10 -12.66 -24.48 -17.35
N ARG A 11 -13.68 -23.64 -17.15
CA ARG A 11 -13.51 -22.21 -16.98
C ARG A 11 -12.68 -21.85 -15.76
N LEU A 12 -12.93 -22.52 -14.63
CA LEU A 12 -12.15 -22.34 -13.40
C LEU A 12 -10.67 -22.68 -13.65
N LEU A 13 -10.36 -23.80 -14.29
CA LEU A 13 -8.99 -24.20 -14.62
C LEU A 13 -8.31 -23.21 -15.55
N LEU A 14 -9.00 -22.66 -16.55
CA LEU A 14 -8.46 -21.62 -17.43
C LEU A 14 -8.12 -20.34 -16.66
N ASN A 15 -9.00 -19.94 -15.74
CA ASN A 15 -8.77 -18.73 -14.92
C ASN A 15 -7.63 -18.89 -13.91
N LEU A 16 -7.26 -20.13 -13.58
CA LEU A 16 -6.18 -20.47 -12.65
C LEU A 16 -4.90 -20.99 -13.35
N ALA A 17 -4.87 -21.04 -14.69
CA ALA A 17 -3.80 -21.69 -15.44
C ALA A 17 -2.41 -21.14 -15.12
N SER A 18 -2.26 -19.83 -15.00
CA SER A 18 -0.99 -19.16 -14.67
C SER A 18 -0.49 -19.41 -13.25
N TRP A 19 -1.33 -19.99 -12.38
CA TRP A 19 -1.06 -20.20 -10.96
C TRP A 19 -0.90 -21.66 -10.57
N ARG A 20 -0.86 -22.58 -11.55
CA ARG A 20 -0.69 -24.01 -11.31
C ARG A 20 0.65 -24.39 -10.65
N ASN A 21 1.64 -23.50 -10.71
CA ASN A 21 2.95 -23.69 -10.09
C ASN A 21 3.05 -23.05 -8.68
N ALA A 22 1.96 -22.51 -8.13
CA ALA A 22 1.94 -22.04 -6.75
C ALA A 22 2.14 -23.21 -5.78
N ALA A 23 2.73 -22.94 -4.61
CA ALA A 23 2.95 -23.97 -3.60
C ALA A 23 1.61 -24.47 -3.03
N THR A 24 0.67 -23.56 -2.79
CA THR A 24 -0.62 -23.87 -2.17
C THR A 24 -1.70 -22.95 -2.72
N TRP A 25 -2.87 -23.51 -2.98
CA TRP A 25 -4.11 -22.77 -3.18
C TRP A 25 -4.92 -22.78 -1.88
N ARG A 26 -5.00 -21.64 -1.22
CA ARG A 26 -5.83 -21.42 -0.04
C ARG A 26 -7.20 -20.94 -0.47
N ILE A 27 -8.27 -21.61 -0.05
CA ILE A 27 -9.63 -21.23 -0.37
C ILE A 27 -10.22 -20.47 0.83
N ALA A 28 -10.59 -19.20 0.62
CA ALA A 28 -11.33 -18.43 1.61
C ALA A 28 -12.75 -19.01 1.74
N PHE A 29 -12.95 -19.81 2.76
CA PHE A 29 -14.18 -20.61 2.95
C PHE A 29 -15.04 -20.00 4.05
N SER A 30 -16.12 -19.32 3.68
CA SER A 30 -17.09 -18.75 4.62
C SER A 30 -18.17 -19.73 5.06
N GLY A 31 -18.34 -20.82 4.34
CA GLY A 31 -19.45 -21.76 4.48
C GLY A 31 -20.70 -21.38 3.67
N GLY A 32 -20.75 -20.20 3.08
CA GLY A 32 -21.85 -19.78 2.19
C GLY A 32 -21.76 -20.39 0.80
N LEU A 33 -22.85 -20.30 0.02
CA LEU A 33 -23.02 -20.92 -1.31
C LEU A 33 -21.76 -20.79 -2.19
N ASP A 34 -21.33 -19.58 -2.48
CA ASP A 34 -20.31 -19.32 -3.49
C ASP A 34 -18.96 -19.93 -3.11
N SER A 35 -18.58 -19.83 -1.83
CA SER A 35 -17.35 -20.42 -1.31
C SER A 35 -17.42 -21.95 -1.22
N THR A 36 -18.59 -22.50 -0.97
CA THR A 36 -18.84 -23.97 -0.96
C THR A 36 -18.70 -24.52 -2.37
N VAL A 37 -19.25 -23.84 -3.38
CA VAL A 37 -19.10 -24.23 -4.79
C VAL A 37 -17.63 -24.18 -5.21
N LEU A 38 -16.90 -23.10 -4.89
CA LEU A 38 -15.49 -22.99 -5.22
C LEU A 38 -14.65 -24.11 -4.58
N LEU A 39 -14.87 -24.39 -3.30
CA LEU A 39 -14.18 -25.45 -2.57
C LEU A 39 -14.47 -26.83 -3.19
N HIS A 40 -15.75 -27.15 -3.47
CA HIS A 40 -16.17 -28.41 -4.08
C HIS A 40 -15.60 -28.61 -5.49
N LEU A 41 -15.63 -27.57 -6.33
CA LEU A 41 -15.04 -27.58 -7.67
C LEU A 41 -13.55 -27.94 -7.61
N LEU A 42 -12.79 -27.25 -6.76
CA LEU A 42 -11.35 -27.48 -6.64
C LEU A 42 -11.02 -28.85 -6.05
N ALA A 43 -11.74 -29.29 -5.03
CA ALA A 43 -11.59 -30.62 -4.44
C ALA A 43 -11.95 -31.76 -5.42
N THR A 44 -12.92 -31.53 -6.31
CA THR A 44 -13.28 -32.49 -7.35
C THR A 44 -12.23 -32.52 -8.45
N LEU A 45 -11.78 -31.36 -8.91
CA LEU A 45 -10.76 -31.23 -9.95
C LEU A 45 -9.40 -31.79 -9.50
N SER A 46 -9.04 -31.66 -8.22
CA SER A 46 -7.78 -32.21 -7.69
C SER A 46 -7.67 -33.74 -7.76
N LYS A 47 -8.78 -34.43 -8.00
CA LYS A 47 -8.79 -35.88 -8.19
C LYS A 47 -8.40 -36.31 -9.60
N THR A 48 -8.56 -35.44 -10.57
CA THR A 48 -8.31 -35.72 -12.01
C THR A 48 -7.23 -34.83 -12.64
N GLU A 49 -6.95 -33.67 -12.03
CA GLU A 49 -5.99 -32.70 -12.51
C GLU A 49 -4.84 -32.53 -11.52
N TYR A 50 -3.64 -32.29 -12.03
CA TYR A 50 -2.53 -31.89 -11.18
C TYR A 50 -2.69 -30.44 -10.76
N LEU A 51 -3.05 -30.24 -9.48
CA LEU A 51 -3.23 -28.91 -8.87
C LEU A 51 -2.28 -28.71 -7.69
N PRO A 52 -1.99 -27.47 -7.32
CA PRO A 52 -1.31 -27.15 -6.04
C PRO A 52 -2.06 -27.76 -4.84
N THR A 53 -1.34 -27.90 -3.73
CA THR A 53 -1.96 -28.36 -2.47
C THR A 53 -3.15 -27.45 -2.11
N LEU A 54 -4.31 -28.06 -1.82
CA LEU A 54 -5.50 -27.33 -1.41
C LEU A 54 -5.58 -27.21 0.10
N ASN A 55 -5.79 -26.00 0.60
CA ASN A 55 -6.10 -25.70 1.99
C ASN A 55 -7.27 -24.72 2.07
N ALA A 56 -8.17 -24.90 3.02
CA ALA A 56 -9.24 -23.95 3.28
C ALA A 56 -8.91 -23.06 4.49
N ILE A 57 -9.34 -21.81 4.46
CA ILE A 57 -9.25 -20.89 5.59
C ILE A 57 -10.63 -20.30 5.89
N HIS A 58 -11.11 -20.49 7.12
CA HIS A 58 -12.32 -19.87 7.64
C HIS A 58 -11.97 -18.81 8.66
N VAL A 59 -12.43 -17.56 8.45
CA VAL A 59 -12.23 -16.46 9.40
C VAL A 59 -13.51 -16.25 10.18
N HIS A 60 -13.45 -16.50 11.48
CA HIS A 60 -14.57 -16.34 12.41
C HIS A 60 -14.42 -15.01 13.15
N HIS A 61 -15.36 -14.10 12.95
CA HIS A 61 -15.32 -12.75 13.54
C HIS A 61 -16.27 -12.55 14.74
N GLY A 62 -17.03 -13.59 15.17
CA GLY A 62 -17.82 -13.57 16.41
C GLY A 62 -18.84 -12.44 16.55
N LEU A 63 -19.34 -11.87 15.43
CA LEU A 63 -20.26 -10.73 15.46
C LEU A 63 -21.69 -11.10 15.79
N GLN A 64 -22.05 -12.36 15.58
CA GLN A 64 -23.40 -12.90 15.80
C GLN A 64 -23.28 -14.27 16.47
N ALA A 65 -24.14 -14.54 17.44
CA ALA A 65 -24.14 -15.83 18.14
C ALA A 65 -24.37 -17.03 17.19
N VAL A 66 -25.16 -16.85 16.13
CA VAL A 66 -25.39 -17.90 15.12
C VAL A 66 -24.09 -18.27 14.39
N ALA A 67 -23.15 -17.32 14.25
CA ALA A 67 -21.88 -17.57 13.57
C ALA A 67 -20.95 -18.54 14.35
N ASP A 68 -21.18 -18.76 15.64
CA ASP A 68 -20.39 -19.68 16.46
C ASP A 68 -20.51 -21.14 16.01
N THR A 69 -21.58 -21.48 15.30
CA THR A 69 -21.79 -22.83 14.72
C THR A 69 -21.12 -23.00 13.35
N TRP A 70 -20.76 -21.94 12.66
CA TRP A 70 -20.23 -22.00 11.30
C TRP A 70 -18.89 -22.71 11.16
N PRO A 71 -17.93 -22.55 12.09
CA PRO A 71 -16.68 -23.31 12.04
C PRO A 71 -16.88 -24.82 12.06
N GLU A 72 -17.92 -25.33 12.75
CA GLU A 72 -18.21 -26.75 12.79
C GLU A 72 -18.75 -27.25 11.45
N HIS A 73 -19.70 -26.56 10.84
CA HIS A 73 -20.15 -26.83 9.48
C HIS A 73 -18.99 -26.80 8.49
N CYS A 74 -18.11 -25.77 8.55
CA CYS A 74 -16.94 -25.67 7.68
C CYS A 74 -16.00 -26.89 7.86
N ARG A 75 -15.78 -27.35 9.09
CA ARG A 75 -14.94 -28.53 9.34
C ARG A 75 -15.58 -29.78 8.73
N ALA A 76 -16.89 -29.98 8.89
CA ALA A 76 -17.60 -31.14 8.34
C ALA A 76 -17.50 -31.16 6.80
N VAL A 77 -17.73 -30.02 6.13
CA VAL A 77 -17.63 -29.92 4.67
C VAL A 77 -16.19 -30.17 4.20
N CYS A 78 -15.22 -29.56 4.82
CA CYS A 78 -13.80 -29.74 4.46
C CYS A 78 -13.33 -31.18 4.67
N ALA A 79 -13.76 -31.84 5.78
CA ALA A 79 -13.45 -33.25 6.08
C ALA A 79 -14.04 -34.18 5.02
N ALA A 80 -15.30 -33.95 4.61
CA ALA A 80 -15.95 -34.74 3.56
C ALA A 80 -15.25 -34.62 2.19
N LEU A 81 -14.64 -33.45 1.91
CA LEU A 81 -13.91 -33.21 0.67
C LEU A 81 -12.40 -33.56 0.76
N GLY A 82 -11.89 -33.92 1.92
CA GLY A 82 -10.49 -34.23 2.14
C GLY A 82 -9.58 -33.02 2.06
N VAL A 83 -10.10 -31.81 2.33
CA VAL A 83 -9.34 -30.54 2.30
C VAL A 83 -9.06 -30.07 3.72
N PRO A 84 -7.79 -29.85 4.13
CA PRO A 84 -7.45 -29.30 5.44
C PRO A 84 -8.07 -27.91 5.63
N LEU A 85 -8.60 -27.64 6.84
CA LEU A 85 -9.19 -26.36 7.21
C LEU A 85 -8.42 -25.70 8.35
N GLN A 86 -8.00 -24.46 8.14
CA GLN A 86 -7.53 -23.56 9.18
C GLN A 86 -8.68 -22.63 9.60
N VAL A 87 -9.02 -22.60 10.89
CA VAL A 87 -9.99 -21.64 11.45
C VAL A 87 -9.22 -20.55 12.19
N VAL A 88 -9.39 -19.29 11.75
CA VAL A 88 -8.77 -18.11 12.36
C VAL A 88 -9.86 -17.30 13.05
N ARG A 89 -9.71 -17.06 14.35
CA ARG A 89 -10.59 -16.19 15.11
C ARG A 89 -10.02 -14.77 15.11
N VAL A 90 -10.83 -13.77 14.76
CA VAL A 90 -10.45 -12.38 14.77
C VAL A 90 -11.36 -11.55 15.67
N GLN A 91 -10.81 -10.49 16.23
CA GLN A 91 -11.59 -9.50 16.97
C GLN A 91 -11.86 -8.32 16.05
N VAL A 92 -13.14 -7.96 15.91
CA VAL A 92 -13.56 -6.80 15.13
C VAL A 92 -13.61 -5.59 16.05
N GLN A 93 -12.76 -4.61 15.78
CA GLN A 93 -12.78 -3.35 16.53
C GLN A 93 -14.04 -2.56 16.15
N PRO A 94 -14.79 -2.04 17.13
CA PRO A 94 -15.93 -1.18 16.88
C PRO A 94 -15.50 0.06 16.08
N GLY A 95 -16.26 0.44 15.06
CA GLY A 95 -15.95 1.58 14.19
C GLY A 95 -17.22 2.12 13.52
N ALA A 96 -17.06 3.16 12.72
CA ALA A 96 -18.16 3.83 12.00
C ALA A 96 -18.95 2.90 11.05
N SER A 97 -18.38 1.76 10.65
CA SER A 97 -19.05 0.72 9.85
C SER A 97 -18.56 -0.65 10.29
N LEU A 98 -19.46 -1.42 10.90
CA LEU A 98 -19.18 -2.80 11.35
C LEU A 98 -18.82 -3.71 10.18
N GLU A 99 -19.49 -3.56 9.02
CA GLU A 99 -19.19 -4.32 7.80
C GLU A 99 -17.75 -4.08 7.33
N ARG A 100 -17.33 -2.81 7.33
CA ARG A 100 -15.96 -2.44 6.95
C ARG A 100 -14.95 -3.01 7.93
N ALA A 101 -15.18 -2.85 9.24
CA ALA A 101 -14.28 -3.36 10.27
C ALA A 101 -14.13 -4.89 10.21
N ALA A 102 -15.24 -5.61 10.02
CA ALA A 102 -15.22 -7.07 9.82
C ALA A 102 -14.46 -7.49 8.56
N ARG A 103 -14.64 -6.74 7.47
CA ARG A 103 -13.90 -6.96 6.23
C ARG A 103 -12.40 -6.73 6.42
N ASP A 104 -12.02 -5.62 7.06
CA ASP A 104 -10.61 -5.28 7.29
C ASP A 104 -9.93 -6.33 8.19
N ALA A 105 -10.57 -6.75 9.29
CA ALA A 105 -10.10 -7.82 10.15
C ALA A 105 -9.92 -9.15 9.41
N ARG A 106 -10.86 -9.51 8.53
CA ARG A 106 -10.75 -10.71 7.68
C ARG A 106 -9.58 -10.63 6.71
N TYR A 107 -9.40 -9.48 6.04
CA TYR A 107 -8.28 -9.32 5.11
C TYR A 107 -6.93 -9.28 5.82
N HIS A 108 -6.87 -8.74 7.03
CA HIS A 108 -5.68 -8.80 7.88
C HIS A 108 -5.31 -10.25 8.19
N ALA A 109 -6.28 -11.08 8.64
CA ALA A 109 -6.05 -12.51 8.88
C ALA A 109 -5.56 -13.25 7.63
N PHE A 110 -6.08 -12.93 6.46
CA PHE A 110 -5.59 -13.49 5.20
C PHE A 110 -4.15 -13.06 4.90
N THR A 111 -3.83 -11.80 5.10
CA THR A 111 -2.48 -11.25 4.87
C THR A 111 -1.42 -11.95 5.72
N GLU A 112 -1.73 -12.18 7.00
CA GLU A 112 -0.85 -12.89 7.93
C GLU A 112 -0.69 -14.39 7.60
N THR A 113 -1.72 -14.99 7.00
CA THR A 113 -1.74 -16.43 6.74
C THR A 113 -1.05 -16.79 5.43
N VAL A 114 -1.17 -15.95 4.39
CA VAL A 114 -0.67 -16.25 3.04
C VAL A 114 0.84 -16.06 2.98
N GLN A 115 1.56 -17.14 2.62
CA GLN A 115 3.01 -17.15 2.51
C GLN A 115 3.49 -16.85 1.09
N ALA A 116 4.81 -16.69 0.93
CA ALA A 116 5.42 -16.53 -0.38
C ALA A 116 5.07 -17.72 -1.29
N ASN A 117 4.78 -17.43 -2.56
CA ASN A 117 4.34 -18.43 -3.56
C ASN A 117 3.04 -19.16 -3.22
N GLU A 118 2.23 -18.64 -2.30
CA GLU A 118 0.87 -19.13 -2.06
C GLU A 118 -0.17 -18.18 -2.66
N VAL A 119 -1.36 -18.72 -2.92
CA VAL A 119 -2.47 -18.00 -3.52
C VAL A 119 -3.73 -18.19 -2.69
N LEU A 120 -4.37 -17.07 -2.31
CA LEU A 120 -5.70 -17.09 -1.72
C LEU A 120 -6.76 -16.99 -2.82
N LEU A 121 -7.63 -17.97 -2.89
CA LEU A 121 -8.77 -17.99 -3.81
C LEU A 121 -10.03 -17.54 -3.08
N THR A 122 -10.73 -16.57 -3.66
CA THR A 122 -11.99 -16.06 -3.11
C THR A 122 -13.11 -16.19 -4.12
N ALA A 123 -14.33 -16.45 -3.67
CA ALA A 123 -15.46 -16.85 -4.49
C ALA A 123 -16.30 -15.66 -5.01
N GLN A 124 -15.74 -14.44 -5.10
CA GLN A 124 -16.45 -13.34 -5.73
C GLN A 124 -16.79 -13.69 -7.19
N HIS A 125 -18.00 -13.38 -7.59
CA HIS A 125 -18.57 -13.74 -8.87
C HIS A 125 -19.04 -12.51 -9.69
N ARG A 126 -19.64 -12.72 -10.86
CA ARG A 126 -20.04 -11.65 -11.77
C ARG A 126 -21.02 -10.65 -11.16
N ASP A 127 -21.97 -11.16 -10.38
CA ASP A 127 -23.00 -10.31 -9.75
C ASP A 127 -22.35 -9.40 -8.69
N ASP A 128 -21.38 -9.89 -7.90
CA ASP A 128 -20.61 -9.08 -6.97
C ASP A 128 -19.83 -7.95 -7.68
N GLN A 129 -19.38 -8.22 -8.92
CA GLN A 129 -18.70 -7.22 -9.73
C GLN A 129 -19.66 -6.10 -10.14
N ALA A 130 -20.87 -6.46 -10.58
CA ALA A 130 -21.90 -5.49 -10.92
C ALA A 130 -22.33 -4.65 -9.70
N GLU A 131 -22.55 -5.30 -8.55
CA GLU A 131 -22.83 -4.61 -7.29
C GLU A 131 -21.71 -3.62 -6.92
N THR A 132 -20.47 -4.05 -7.06
CA THR A 132 -19.29 -3.22 -6.72
C THR A 132 -19.20 -2.02 -7.65
N LEU A 133 -19.38 -2.20 -8.95
CA LEU A 133 -19.39 -1.11 -9.93
C LEU A 133 -20.48 -0.10 -9.60
N LEU A 134 -21.72 -0.56 -9.41
CA LEU A 134 -22.86 0.30 -9.13
C LEU A 134 -22.69 1.05 -7.80
N PHE A 135 -22.24 0.37 -6.75
CA PHE A 135 -21.98 0.98 -5.45
C PHE A 135 -20.93 2.08 -5.53
N ARG A 136 -19.86 1.86 -6.28
CA ARG A 136 -18.78 2.85 -6.45
C ARG A 136 -19.20 4.01 -7.36
N LEU A 137 -19.99 3.74 -8.39
CA LEU A 137 -20.56 4.77 -9.27
C LEU A 137 -21.44 5.75 -8.48
N LEU A 138 -22.32 5.24 -7.60
CA LEU A 138 -23.18 6.06 -6.76
C LEU A 138 -22.41 6.88 -5.70
N ARG A 139 -21.13 6.59 -5.50
CA ARG A 139 -20.21 7.33 -4.62
C ARG A 139 -19.26 8.26 -5.38
N GLY A 140 -19.45 8.45 -6.67
CA GLY A 140 -18.64 9.35 -7.49
C GLY A 140 -17.22 8.84 -7.76
N ALA A 141 -17.00 7.53 -7.78
CA ALA A 141 -15.67 6.97 -8.05
C ALA A 141 -15.22 7.25 -9.49
N GLY A 142 -13.94 7.61 -9.67
CA GLY A 142 -13.26 7.70 -10.97
C GLY A 142 -12.90 6.34 -11.56
N VAL A 143 -12.13 6.33 -12.66
CA VAL A 143 -11.77 5.13 -13.45
C VAL A 143 -11.24 4.01 -12.53
N ARG A 144 -10.29 4.31 -11.67
CA ARG A 144 -9.71 3.37 -10.71
C ARG A 144 -10.76 2.72 -9.80
N GLY A 145 -11.67 3.51 -9.25
CA GLY A 145 -12.75 2.99 -8.42
C GLY A 145 -13.71 2.12 -9.22
N LEU A 146 -14.08 2.54 -10.42
CA LEU A 146 -15.02 1.87 -11.30
C LEU A 146 -14.44 0.63 -12.00
N SER A 147 -13.13 0.42 -11.99
CA SER A 147 -12.49 -0.82 -12.50
C SER A 147 -12.96 -2.09 -11.76
N GLY A 148 -13.78 -1.92 -10.71
CA GLY A 148 -14.37 -3.02 -9.97
C GLY A 148 -13.34 -3.77 -9.12
N MET A 149 -13.52 -5.09 -8.99
CA MET A 149 -12.57 -5.96 -8.30
C MET A 149 -11.60 -6.55 -9.33
N PRO A 150 -10.28 -6.38 -9.18
CA PRO A 150 -9.31 -7.01 -10.07
C PRO A 150 -9.36 -8.54 -9.92
N ARG A 151 -9.07 -9.28 -11.00
CA ARG A 151 -8.99 -10.75 -10.95
C ARG A 151 -7.92 -11.25 -10.01
N GLN A 152 -6.82 -10.51 -9.92
CA GLN A 152 -5.69 -10.81 -9.06
C GLN A 152 -5.12 -9.53 -8.44
N ARG A 153 -4.53 -9.66 -7.26
CA ARG A 153 -3.73 -8.60 -6.62
C ARG A 153 -2.75 -9.20 -5.62
N PRO A 154 -1.68 -8.48 -5.27
CA PRO A 154 -0.84 -8.86 -4.14
C PRO A 154 -1.64 -8.94 -2.83
N LEU A 155 -1.24 -9.85 -1.94
CA LEU A 155 -1.79 -10.01 -0.60
C LEU A 155 -0.70 -10.52 0.34
N GLY A 156 -0.19 -9.66 1.21
CA GLY A 156 0.94 -10.00 2.07
C GLY A 156 2.14 -10.44 1.25
N LYS A 157 2.65 -11.63 1.52
CA LYS A 157 3.78 -12.24 0.81
C LYS A 157 3.37 -13.00 -0.47
N GLY A 158 2.08 -13.20 -0.69
CA GLY A 158 1.55 -13.96 -1.84
C GLY A 158 0.53 -13.15 -2.64
N HIS A 159 -0.49 -13.82 -3.18
CA HIS A 159 -1.49 -13.22 -4.06
C HIS A 159 -2.92 -13.63 -3.69
N LEU A 160 -3.87 -12.76 -4.02
CA LEU A 160 -5.29 -13.04 -3.96
C LEU A 160 -5.86 -13.12 -5.38
N LEU A 161 -6.63 -14.16 -5.64
CA LEU A 161 -7.32 -14.39 -6.93
C LEU A 161 -8.83 -14.50 -6.75
N ARG A 162 -9.56 -14.08 -7.79
CA ARG A 162 -11.02 -14.19 -7.92
C ARG A 162 -11.35 -14.94 -9.19
N PRO A 163 -11.28 -16.27 -9.16
CA PRO A 163 -11.40 -17.07 -10.38
C PRO A 163 -12.83 -17.15 -10.93
N LEU A 164 -13.84 -16.75 -10.15
CA LEU A 164 -15.27 -16.84 -10.51
C LEU A 164 -15.86 -15.50 -11.02
N LEU A 165 -15.06 -14.45 -11.26
CA LEU A 165 -15.57 -13.13 -11.65
C LEU A 165 -16.33 -13.10 -13.00
N ASP A 166 -16.26 -14.14 -13.80
CA ASP A 166 -17.02 -14.32 -15.03
C ASP A 166 -18.19 -15.30 -14.90
N VAL A 167 -18.39 -15.89 -13.72
CA VAL A 167 -19.46 -16.82 -13.39
C VAL A 167 -20.62 -16.05 -12.77
N THR A 168 -21.86 -16.38 -13.13
CA THR A 168 -23.05 -15.82 -12.51
C THR A 168 -23.41 -16.56 -11.22
N ARG A 169 -24.12 -15.87 -10.34
CA ARG A 169 -24.71 -16.51 -9.15
C ARG A 169 -25.64 -17.67 -9.51
N ALA A 170 -26.44 -17.52 -10.57
CA ALA A 170 -27.33 -18.59 -11.06
C ALA A 170 -26.57 -19.85 -11.49
N GLU A 171 -25.39 -19.72 -12.12
CA GLU A 171 -24.52 -20.86 -12.46
C GLU A 171 -24.00 -21.56 -11.20
N LEU A 172 -23.65 -20.78 -10.14
CA LEU A 172 -23.21 -21.35 -8.86
C LEU A 172 -24.34 -22.09 -8.14
N GLU A 173 -25.54 -21.52 -8.13
CA GLU A 173 -26.75 -22.14 -7.56
C GLU A 173 -27.13 -23.45 -8.32
N ALA A 174 -27.09 -23.44 -9.64
CA ALA A 174 -27.31 -24.59 -10.46
C ALA A 174 -26.27 -25.71 -10.19
N TYR A 175 -25.00 -25.35 -10.06
CA TYR A 175 -23.94 -26.28 -9.72
C TYR A 175 -24.15 -26.90 -8.32
N ALA A 176 -24.43 -26.05 -7.32
CA ALA A 176 -24.68 -26.51 -5.95
C ALA A 176 -25.87 -27.49 -5.87
N SER A 177 -26.95 -27.16 -6.56
CA SER A 177 -28.15 -28.02 -6.63
C SER A 177 -27.88 -29.37 -7.33
N ALA A 178 -27.14 -29.33 -8.46
CA ALA A 178 -26.79 -30.55 -9.20
C ALA A 178 -25.89 -31.51 -8.42
N HIS A 179 -25.11 -31.00 -7.45
CA HIS A 179 -24.20 -31.81 -6.63
C HIS A 179 -24.71 -32.00 -5.19
N GLY A 180 -25.94 -31.56 -4.87
CA GLY A 180 -26.53 -31.73 -3.54
C GLY A 180 -25.73 -31.05 -2.43
N LEU A 181 -25.09 -29.90 -2.71
CA LEU A 181 -24.28 -29.20 -1.73
C LEU A 181 -25.16 -28.48 -0.70
N SER A 182 -24.72 -28.49 0.53
CA SER A 182 -25.33 -27.72 1.63
C SER A 182 -24.43 -26.56 2.00
N TRP A 183 -25.03 -25.42 2.35
CA TRP A 183 -24.30 -24.20 2.73
C TRP A 183 -25.03 -23.46 3.85
N ILE A 184 -24.29 -22.49 4.46
CA ILE A 184 -24.82 -21.60 5.49
C ILE A 184 -25.48 -20.41 4.82
N GLU A 185 -26.68 -20.07 5.25
CA GLU A 185 -27.32 -18.79 4.93
C GLU A 185 -27.08 -17.81 6.09
N ASP A 186 -26.25 -16.80 5.85
CA ASP A 186 -26.04 -15.74 6.83
C ASP A 186 -27.24 -14.78 6.86
N PRO A 187 -27.97 -14.67 7.99
CA PRO A 187 -29.14 -13.79 8.11
C PRO A 187 -28.83 -12.33 7.79
N SER A 188 -27.58 -11.86 8.02
CA SER A 188 -27.19 -10.50 7.72
C SER A 188 -27.23 -10.15 6.22
N ASN A 189 -27.22 -11.15 5.33
CA ASN A 189 -27.37 -10.95 3.88
C ASN A 189 -28.77 -10.41 3.50
N GLN A 190 -29.76 -10.55 4.37
CA GLN A 190 -31.12 -10.02 4.17
C GLN A 190 -31.30 -8.62 4.73
N ASP A 191 -30.37 -8.12 5.53
CA ASP A 191 -30.47 -6.80 6.16
C ASP A 191 -30.24 -5.69 5.12
N ARG A 192 -31.33 -4.98 4.80
CA ARG A 192 -31.35 -3.90 3.79
C ARG A 192 -30.74 -2.57 4.27
N GLN A 193 -30.37 -2.46 5.54
CA GLN A 193 -29.62 -1.32 6.04
C GLN A 193 -28.21 -1.26 5.40
N TYR A 194 -27.67 -2.40 5.03
CA TYR A 194 -26.39 -2.46 4.30
C TYR A 194 -26.60 -2.09 2.84
N SER A 195 -25.90 -1.08 2.38
CA SER A 195 -26.02 -0.55 1.01
C SER A 195 -25.85 -1.62 -0.09
N ARG A 196 -24.96 -2.61 0.11
CA ARG A 196 -24.78 -3.71 -0.84
C ARG A 196 -26.01 -4.61 -0.91
N ASN A 197 -26.59 -4.96 0.23
CA ASN A 197 -27.81 -5.78 0.27
C ASN A 197 -28.99 -5.02 -0.36
N TYR A 198 -29.07 -3.69 -0.11
CA TYR A 198 -30.07 -2.86 -0.76
C TYR A 198 -29.92 -2.89 -2.29
N LEU A 199 -28.72 -2.71 -2.82
CA LEU A 199 -28.46 -2.81 -4.26
C LEU A 199 -28.85 -4.20 -4.81
N ARG A 200 -28.45 -5.26 -4.13
CA ARG A 200 -28.72 -6.66 -4.52
C ARG A 200 -30.23 -6.97 -4.56
N HIS A 201 -30.96 -6.56 -3.55
CA HIS A 201 -32.35 -6.98 -3.34
C HIS A 201 -33.39 -6.00 -3.86
N GLN A 202 -33.04 -4.71 -4.05
CA GLN A 202 -34.00 -3.68 -4.47
C GLN A 202 -33.64 -3.05 -5.81
N VAL A 203 -32.39 -2.75 -6.10
CA VAL A 203 -32.01 -1.98 -7.28
C VAL A 203 -31.71 -2.88 -8.48
N LEU A 204 -30.86 -3.89 -8.31
CA LEU A 204 -30.51 -4.80 -9.40
C LEU A 204 -31.71 -5.55 -9.99
N PRO A 205 -32.67 -6.08 -9.20
CA PRO A 205 -33.86 -6.73 -9.78
C PRO A 205 -34.67 -5.81 -10.67
N VAL A 206 -34.84 -4.53 -10.32
CA VAL A 206 -35.55 -3.52 -11.14
C VAL A 206 -34.80 -3.27 -12.45
N LEU A 207 -33.47 -3.16 -12.39
CA LEU A 207 -32.62 -3.01 -13.58
C LEU A 207 -32.72 -4.24 -14.49
N ILE A 208 -32.64 -5.44 -13.93
CA ILE A 208 -32.71 -6.71 -14.68
C ILE A 208 -34.08 -6.88 -15.33
N GLN A 209 -35.17 -6.47 -14.67
CA GLN A 209 -36.50 -6.52 -15.25
C GLN A 209 -36.58 -5.72 -16.55
N ARG A 210 -35.95 -4.57 -16.63
CA ARG A 210 -35.96 -3.72 -17.83
C ARG A 210 -34.83 -4.08 -18.81
N TRP A 211 -33.67 -4.46 -18.29
CA TRP A 211 -32.47 -4.84 -19.05
C TRP A 211 -31.94 -6.17 -18.54
N PRO A 212 -32.39 -7.32 -19.10
CA PRO A 212 -32.00 -8.64 -18.62
C PRO A 212 -30.49 -8.90 -18.58
N GLN A 213 -29.72 -8.17 -19.40
CA GLN A 213 -28.25 -8.27 -19.46
C GLN A 213 -27.53 -7.26 -18.56
N ALA A 214 -28.22 -6.54 -17.67
CA ALA A 214 -27.63 -5.45 -16.87
C ALA A 214 -26.36 -5.91 -16.11
N VAL A 215 -26.43 -7.04 -15.40
CA VAL A 215 -25.29 -7.60 -14.64
C VAL A 215 -24.10 -7.90 -15.58
N ALA A 216 -24.34 -8.57 -16.69
CA ALA A 216 -23.29 -8.90 -17.65
C ALA A 216 -22.66 -7.66 -18.28
N THR A 217 -23.49 -6.65 -18.59
CA THR A 217 -23.02 -5.39 -19.18
C THR A 217 -22.21 -4.57 -18.18
N MET A 218 -22.67 -4.48 -16.92
CA MET A 218 -21.92 -3.81 -15.85
C MET A 218 -20.57 -4.49 -15.59
N ALA A 219 -20.54 -5.82 -15.51
CA ALA A 219 -19.29 -6.57 -15.33
C ALA A 219 -18.31 -6.36 -16.50
N ARG A 220 -18.83 -6.29 -17.74
CA ARG A 220 -18.03 -5.97 -18.93
C ARG A 220 -17.48 -4.53 -18.87
N SER A 221 -18.31 -3.56 -18.47
CA SER A 221 -17.85 -2.18 -18.28
C SER A 221 -16.74 -2.10 -17.22
N ALA A 222 -16.86 -2.84 -16.12
CA ALA A 222 -15.78 -2.92 -15.12
C ALA A 222 -14.49 -3.51 -15.72
N THR A 223 -14.58 -4.48 -16.64
CA THR A 223 -13.40 -5.02 -17.34
C THR A 223 -12.73 -3.97 -18.22
N HIS A 224 -13.50 -3.21 -19.02
CA HIS A 224 -12.93 -2.13 -19.84
C HIS A 224 -12.31 -1.02 -19.01
N LEU A 225 -12.94 -0.67 -17.88
CA LEU A 225 -12.37 0.31 -16.93
C LEU A 225 -11.09 -0.21 -16.26
N ASN A 226 -10.99 -1.52 -16.01
CA ASN A 226 -9.76 -2.12 -15.51
C ASN A 226 -8.63 -2.10 -16.55
N GLU A 227 -8.94 -2.33 -17.83
CA GLU A 227 -7.97 -2.18 -18.92
C GLU A 227 -7.50 -0.72 -19.03
N ALA A 228 -8.44 0.23 -18.98
CA ALA A 228 -8.11 1.67 -18.98
C ALA A 228 -7.26 2.06 -17.77
N GLN A 229 -7.52 1.50 -16.59
CA GLN A 229 -6.71 1.71 -15.39
C GLN A 229 -5.28 1.20 -15.60
N GLY A 230 -5.09 0.02 -16.20
CA GLY A 230 -3.76 -0.49 -16.56
C GLY A 230 -2.98 0.46 -17.47
N LEU A 231 -3.63 1.00 -18.50
CA LEU A 231 -3.01 2.00 -19.38
C LEU A 231 -2.62 3.29 -18.64
N LEU A 232 -3.44 3.73 -17.66
CA LEU A 232 -3.12 4.89 -16.82
C LEU A 232 -1.94 4.61 -15.88
N GLU A 233 -1.79 3.39 -15.39
CA GLU A 233 -0.64 2.97 -14.58
C GLU A 233 0.64 2.92 -15.43
N GLU A 234 0.59 2.36 -16.64
CA GLU A 234 1.72 2.38 -17.58
C GLU A 234 2.15 3.82 -17.93
N LEU A 235 1.17 4.70 -18.17
CA LEU A 235 1.44 6.12 -18.42
C LEU A 235 2.08 6.80 -17.20
N ALA A 236 1.59 6.49 -16.00
CA ALA A 236 2.17 7.02 -14.75
C ALA A 236 3.62 6.57 -14.58
N ASP A 237 3.93 5.29 -14.86
CA ASP A 237 5.30 4.77 -14.80
C ASP A 237 6.24 5.46 -15.81
N MET A 238 5.74 5.83 -16.99
CA MET A 238 6.51 6.61 -17.97
C MET A 238 6.81 8.01 -17.44
N ASP A 239 5.80 8.71 -16.92
CA ASP A 239 5.93 10.06 -16.37
C ASP A 239 6.86 10.10 -15.15
N LEU A 240 6.73 9.11 -14.26
CA LEU A 240 7.55 9.01 -13.06
C LEU A 240 9.01 8.66 -13.36
N ARG A 241 9.28 7.87 -14.39
CA ARG A 241 10.67 7.57 -14.81
C ARG A 241 11.42 8.82 -15.21
N GLU A 242 10.77 9.77 -15.92
CA GLU A 242 11.37 11.04 -16.28
C GLU A 242 11.64 11.93 -15.06
N ALA A 243 10.81 11.81 -14.00
CA ALA A 243 10.96 12.58 -12.77
C ALA A 243 11.88 11.89 -11.72
N SER A 244 12.28 10.63 -11.95
CA SER A 244 13.05 9.80 -11.00
C SER A 244 14.55 9.86 -11.26
N SER A 245 15.14 11.03 -11.23
CA SER A 245 16.60 11.17 -11.28
C SER A 245 17.24 10.98 -9.89
N ALA A 246 18.54 10.64 -9.88
CA ALA A 246 19.30 10.57 -8.64
C ALA A 246 19.41 11.97 -8.00
N SER A 247 19.17 12.02 -6.70
CA SER A 247 19.34 13.25 -5.91
C SER A 247 20.79 13.33 -5.37
N GLU A 248 21.35 14.54 -5.28
CA GLU A 248 22.58 14.80 -4.53
C GLU A 248 22.46 14.43 -3.04
N PHE A 249 21.22 14.39 -2.53
CA PHE A 249 20.88 14.00 -1.16
C PHE A 249 20.33 12.56 -1.08
N ALA A 250 20.78 11.65 -1.97
CA ALA A 250 20.35 10.24 -1.94
C ALA A 250 20.62 9.55 -0.59
N TRP A 251 21.61 10.02 0.15
CA TRP A 251 21.95 9.54 1.50
C TRP A 251 20.85 9.81 2.55
N LEU A 252 19.86 10.67 2.24
CA LEU A 252 18.68 10.84 3.12
C LEU A 252 17.79 9.60 3.17
N GLY A 253 17.85 8.72 2.15
CA GLY A 253 16.98 7.56 2.04
C GLY A 253 15.50 7.91 1.80
N LEU A 254 15.19 9.18 1.48
CA LEU A 254 13.83 9.66 1.26
C LEU A 254 13.42 9.49 -0.21
N ARG A 255 12.17 9.16 -0.42
CA ARG A 255 11.57 9.15 -1.77
C ARG A 255 11.39 10.57 -2.27
N SER A 256 11.81 10.82 -3.51
CA SER A 256 11.69 12.15 -4.12
C SER A 256 11.52 12.06 -5.62
N LEU A 257 10.89 13.09 -6.20
CA LEU A 257 10.74 13.27 -7.64
C LEU A 257 11.20 14.66 -8.04
N GLU A 258 11.75 14.81 -9.24
CA GLU A 258 11.99 16.11 -9.85
C GLU A 258 10.67 16.80 -10.16
N LEU A 259 10.57 18.08 -9.83
CA LEU A 259 9.37 18.87 -10.05
C LEU A 259 9.17 19.25 -11.52
N ALA A 260 10.25 19.61 -12.22
CA ALA A 260 10.18 20.16 -13.57
C ALA A 260 9.52 19.19 -14.58
N PRO A 261 9.91 17.90 -14.68
CA PRO A 261 9.22 16.97 -15.57
C PRO A 261 7.73 16.85 -15.26
N LEU A 262 7.36 16.80 -13.97
CA LEU A 262 5.95 16.72 -13.55
C LEU A 262 5.17 18.00 -13.91
N ALA A 263 5.76 19.18 -13.70
CA ALA A 263 5.12 20.47 -13.96
C ALA A 263 4.82 20.70 -15.44
N HIS A 264 5.55 20.06 -16.36
CA HIS A 264 5.29 20.13 -17.80
C HIS A 264 4.15 19.23 -18.28
N LEU A 265 3.69 18.31 -17.46
CA LEU A 265 2.55 17.45 -17.79
C LEU A 265 1.23 18.21 -17.68
N SER A 266 0.19 17.76 -18.39
CA SER A 266 -1.16 18.25 -18.12
C SER A 266 -1.61 17.91 -16.71
N ASP A 267 -2.53 18.70 -16.13
CA ASP A 267 -3.02 18.48 -14.76
C ASP A 267 -3.56 17.05 -14.53
N ALA A 268 -4.20 16.47 -15.56
CA ALA A 268 -4.68 15.09 -15.49
C ALA A 268 -3.53 14.07 -15.37
N ARG A 269 -2.43 14.26 -16.13
CA ARG A 269 -1.24 13.40 -16.06
C ARG A 269 -0.50 13.59 -14.75
N GLN A 270 -0.37 14.83 -14.25
CA GLN A 270 0.22 15.12 -12.94
C GLN A 270 -0.54 14.37 -11.85
N ARG A 271 -1.88 14.49 -11.81
CA ARG A 271 -2.70 13.76 -10.83
C ARG A 271 -2.58 12.25 -10.97
N ASN A 272 -2.52 11.72 -12.18
CA ASN A 272 -2.34 10.29 -12.43
C ASN A 272 -0.98 9.79 -11.90
N ALA A 273 0.11 10.44 -12.29
CA ALA A 273 1.47 10.09 -11.86
C ALA A 273 1.64 10.18 -10.34
N LEU A 274 1.18 11.28 -9.74
CA LEU A 274 1.25 11.47 -8.27
C LEU A 274 0.36 10.50 -7.51
N SER A 275 -0.85 10.19 -8.01
CA SER A 275 -1.70 9.18 -7.38
C SER A 275 -1.02 7.81 -7.40
N HIS A 276 -0.40 7.44 -8.51
CA HIS A 276 0.33 6.18 -8.63
C HIS A 276 1.54 6.13 -7.69
N TRP A 277 2.30 7.21 -7.60
CA TRP A 277 3.46 7.32 -6.72
C TRP A 277 3.12 7.33 -5.23
N LEU A 278 2.01 7.98 -4.84
CA LEU A 278 1.56 8.14 -3.46
C LEU A 278 0.80 6.92 -2.92
N GLU A 279 0.21 6.10 -3.79
CA GLU A 279 -0.62 4.95 -3.37
C GLU A 279 0.02 4.01 -2.35
N PRO A 280 1.30 3.60 -2.51
CA PRO A 280 1.97 2.75 -1.53
C PRO A 280 2.38 3.49 -0.25
N LEU A 281 2.27 4.83 -0.22
CA LEU A 281 2.80 5.68 0.85
C LEU A 281 1.70 6.20 1.77
N THR A 282 0.52 6.49 1.23
CA THR A 282 -0.56 7.13 1.97
C THR A 282 -1.92 6.86 1.32
N ARG A 283 -2.98 7.10 2.10
CA ARG A 283 -4.32 7.16 1.53
C ARG A 283 -4.39 8.31 0.52
N LEU A 284 -4.80 7.99 -0.71
CA LEU A 284 -4.89 8.99 -1.78
C LEU A 284 -5.85 10.13 -1.40
N PRO A 285 -5.49 11.37 -1.76
CA PRO A 285 -6.32 12.54 -1.54
C PRO A 285 -7.62 12.46 -2.36
N ASP A 286 -8.67 13.03 -1.83
CA ASP A 286 -9.92 13.28 -2.58
C ASP A 286 -9.78 14.53 -3.47
N THR A 287 -10.86 14.83 -4.22
CA THR A 287 -10.83 15.90 -5.24
C THR A 287 -10.45 17.26 -4.67
N ASP A 288 -10.89 17.57 -3.45
CA ASP A 288 -10.70 18.90 -2.85
C ASP A 288 -9.28 19.12 -2.31
N HIS A 289 -8.55 18.05 -2.01
CA HIS A 289 -7.19 18.11 -1.47
C HIS A 289 -6.09 18.37 -2.53
N TRP A 290 -6.41 18.30 -3.83
CA TRP A 290 -5.42 18.52 -4.89
C TRP A 290 -4.92 19.96 -5.01
N SER A 291 -5.61 20.93 -4.43
CA SER A 291 -5.12 22.32 -4.32
C SER A 291 -3.76 22.40 -3.60
N GLY A 292 -3.50 21.51 -2.63
CA GLY A 292 -2.20 21.42 -1.98
C GLY A 292 -1.04 21.03 -2.93
N TRP A 293 -1.33 20.25 -3.97
CA TRP A 293 -0.35 20.01 -5.04
C TRP A 293 -0.10 21.24 -5.88
N GLU A 294 -1.16 21.96 -6.26
CA GLU A 294 -1.05 23.18 -7.06
C GLU A 294 -0.24 24.26 -6.31
N ASP A 295 -0.52 24.46 -5.01
CA ASP A 295 0.26 25.35 -4.15
C ASP A 295 1.75 24.94 -4.09
N LEU A 296 2.02 23.64 -3.98
CA LEU A 296 3.38 23.11 -3.91
C LEU A 296 4.11 23.24 -5.24
N ARG A 297 3.42 22.99 -6.37
CA ARG A 297 3.97 23.11 -7.72
C ARG A 297 4.30 24.57 -8.07
N ASP A 298 3.37 25.48 -7.80
CA ASP A 298 3.40 26.85 -8.31
C ASP A 298 4.07 27.85 -7.36
N ALA A 299 4.53 27.37 -6.19
CA ALA A 299 5.24 28.22 -5.23
C ALA A 299 6.44 28.92 -5.85
N THR A 300 6.58 30.21 -5.58
CA THR A 300 7.65 31.06 -6.10
C THR A 300 8.65 31.48 -5.00
N GLY A 301 9.88 31.77 -5.39
CA GLY A 301 10.92 32.27 -4.49
C GLY A 301 11.31 31.27 -3.40
N ASP A 302 11.50 31.79 -2.17
CA ASP A 302 11.91 31.01 -1.00
C ASP A 302 10.74 30.32 -0.27
N ALA A 303 9.54 30.32 -0.84
CA ALA A 303 8.40 29.65 -0.24
C ALA A 303 8.63 28.13 -0.19
N CYS A 304 8.40 27.55 0.97
CA CYS A 304 8.50 26.11 1.22
C CYS A 304 7.11 25.55 1.58
N PRO A 305 6.18 25.49 0.63
CA PRO A 305 4.87 24.93 0.91
C PRO A 305 4.97 23.46 1.27
N VAL A 306 4.03 23.01 2.09
CA VAL A 306 3.93 21.63 2.55
C VAL A 306 2.52 21.15 2.24
N TRP A 307 2.44 20.05 1.49
CA TRP A 307 1.17 19.36 1.26
C TRP A 307 1.01 18.21 2.26
N ARG A 308 0.08 18.39 3.22
CA ARG A 308 -0.19 17.40 4.25
C ARG A 308 -1.17 16.37 3.76
N LEU A 309 -0.81 15.09 3.91
CA LEU A 309 -1.60 13.92 3.57
C LEU A 309 -1.85 13.08 4.83
N ALA A 310 -2.60 11.98 4.69
CA ALA A 310 -3.02 11.17 5.83
C ALA A 310 -1.85 10.58 6.63
N ASP A 311 -0.81 10.11 5.94
CA ASP A 311 0.28 9.33 6.54
C ASP A 311 1.64 10.03 6.41
N GLY A 312 1.67 11.27 5.91
CA GLY A 312 2.91 12.01 5.71
C GLY A 312 2.73 13.38 5.07
N GLU A 313 3.84 13.97 4.67
CA GLU A 313 3.89 15.29 4.07
C GLU A 313 4.77 15.31 2.81
N LEU A 314 4.35 16.08 1.80
CA LEU A 314 5.19 16.42 0.66
C LEU A 314 5.82 17.81 0.89
N HIS A 315 7.13 17.87 0.79
CA HIS A 315 7.91 19.08 0.88
C HIS A 315 8.59 19.40 -0.45
N ARG A 316 8.63 20.68 -0.83
CA ARG A 316 9.38 21.14 -1.99
C ARG A 316 10.72 21.71 -1.56
N ALA A 317 11.80 21.20 -2.16
CA ALA A 317 13.15 21.73 -1.98
C ALA A 317 14.07 21.33 -3.13
N GLY A 318 14.95 22.24 -3.57
CA GLY A 318 15.97 21.95 -4.59
C GLY A 318 15.40 21.49 -5.93
N GLY A 319 14.26 22.04 -6.38
CA GLY A 319 13.59 21.63 -7.62
C GLY A 319 12.96 20.24 -7.56
N ARG A 320 12.81 19.66 -6.38
CA ARG A 320 12.24 18.33 -6.14
C ARG A 320 11.08 18.38 -5.14
N ILE A 321 10.24 17.38 -5.17
CA ILE A 321 9.29 17.06 -4.11
C ILE A 321 9.81 15.87 -3.32
N TRP A 322 9.64 15.90 -2.01
CA TRP A 322 10.14 14.92 -1.05
C TRP A 322 9.02 14.41 -0.19
N TRP A 323 8.93 13.09 -0.04
CA TRP A 323 8.00 12.46 0.89
C TRP A 323 8.63 12.32 2.27
N LEU A 324 7.98 12.86 3.28
CA LEU A 324 8.37 12.75 4.68
C LEU A 324 7.26 12.06 5.47
N SER A 325 7.62 11.06 6.26
CA SER A 325 6.69 10.33 7.12
C SER A 325 7.37 9.88 8.42
N GLY A 326 6.61 9.28 9.33
CA GLY A 326 7.12 8.64 10.53
C GLY A 326 8.03 9.52 11.38
N HIS A 327 9.28 9.08 11.57
CA HIS A 327 10.27 9.78 12.41
C HIS A 327 10.68 11.15 11.85
N TRP A 328 10.60 11.36 10.53
CA TRP A 328 10.92 12.65 9.90
C TRP A 328 9.99 13.79 10.36
N LEU A 329 8.78 13.46 10.77
CA LEU A 329 7.78 14.42 11.26
C LEU A 329 7.80 14.58 12.79
N ARG A 330 8.65 13.82 13.50
CA ARG A 330 8.73 13.89 14.98
C ARG A 330 9.81 14.89 15.39
N PRO A 331 9.64 15.59 16.53
CA PRO A 331 10.68 16.40 17.13
C PRO A 331 11.92 15.55 17.45
N LEU A 332 13.11 16.14 17.30
CA LEU A 332 14.35 15.50 17.70
C LEU A 332 14.56 15.66 19.21
N PRO A 333 15.00 14.63 19.92
CA PRO A 333 15.59 14.81 21.23
C PRO A 333 16.89 15.61 21.09
N GLY A 334 17.30 16.29 22.16
CA GLY A 334 18.57 17.05 22.18
C GLY A 334 19.76 16.14 21.84
N ALA A 335 20.77 16.72 21.21
CA ALA A 335 22.01 16.03 20.93
C ALA A 335 22.91 16.00 22.19
N GLY A 336 23.98 15.18 22.14
CA GLY A 336 24.80 14.86 23.32
C GLY A 336 26.29 14.90 23.08
N VAL A 337 27.03 14.41 24.08
CA VAL A 337 28.49 14.26 24.02
C VAL A 337 28.84 12.94 23.37
N TRP A 338 29.77 12.95 22.43
CA TRP A 338 30.34 11.77 21.79
C TRP A 338 31.67 11.45 22.49
N LEU A 339 31.60 10.53 23.44
CA LEU A 339 32.72 10.17 24.31
C LEU A 339 33.77 9.29 23.62
N ASP A 340 33.33 8.42 22.72
CA ASP A 340 34.21 7.53 21.95
C ASP A 340 33.97 7.71 20.44
N PRO A 341 34.63 8.70 19.80
CA PRO A 341 34.45 8.96 18.39
C PRO A 341 34.98 7.88 17.45
N ALA A 342 35.73 6.90 17.97
CA ALA A 342 36.16 5.74 17.19
C ALA A 342 35.00 4.74 16.95
N SER A 343 33.98 4.80 17.78
CA SER A 343 32.78 3.96 17.65
C SER A 343 31.59 4.78 17.11
N PRO A 344 30.70 4.20 16.29
CA PRO A 344 29.51 4.89 15.82
C PRO A 344 28.60 5.37 16.95
N LEU A 345 28.07 6.60 16.85
CA LEU A 345 27.13 7.17 17.81
C LEU A 345 25.69 6.99 17.30
N VAL A 346 24.88 6.25 18.04
CA VAL A 346 23.43 6.17 17.77
C VAL A 346 22.75 7.43 18.33
N ILE A 347 22.05 8.16 17.48
CA ILE A 347 21.27 9.33 17.86
C ILE A 347 19.80 8.93 17.87
N PRO A 348 19.14 8.91 19.03
CA PRO A 348 17.72 8.54 19.13
C PRO A 348 16.84 9.38 18.18
N GLY A 349 16.03 8.71 17.36
CA GLY A 349 15.14 9.38 16.40
C GLY A 349 15.82 10.07 15.21
N ASN A 350 17.15 9.95 15.06
CA ASN A 350 17.87 10.61 13.97
C ASN A 350 18.96 9.74 13.28
N GLY A 351 19.08 8.47 13.63
CA GLY A 351 20.01 7.55 12.96
C GLY A 351 21.37 7.42 13.65
N VAL A 352 22.42 7.24 12.84
CA VAL A 352 23.77 6.92 13.32
C VAL A 352 24.79 7.87 12.74
N LEU A 353 25.71 8.35 13.59
CA LEU A 353 26.89 9.10 13.18
C LEU A 353 28.13 8.19 13.21
N SER A 354 29.04 8.41 12.30
CA SER A 354 30.38 7.83 12.28
C SER A 354 31.42 8.82 11.78
N LEU A 355 32.64 8.66 12.25
CA LEU A 355 33.82 9.38 11.74
C LEU A 355 34.69 8.39 10.98
N THR A 356 35.27 8.83 9.88
CA THR A 356 36.29 8.07 9.12
C THR A 356 37.55 8.92 8.98
N GLY A 357 38.69 8.25 8.89
CA GLY A 357 40.01 8.92 8.81
C GLY A 357 40.64 9.25 10.16
N GLN A 358 41.43 10.30 10.24
CA GLN A 358 42.16 10.70 11.46
C GLN A 358 41.23 11.44 12.42
N ILE A 359 40.68 10.73 13.39
CA ILE A 359 39.67 11.23 14.34
C ILE A 359 40.25 12.38 15.17
N PRO A 360 39.54 13.50 15.33
CA PRO A 360 39.98 14.59 16.23
C PRO A 360 40.04 14.13 17.69
N ASP A 361 41.13 14.45 18.40
CA ASP A 361 41.34 14.09 19.81
C ASP A 361 40.37 14.82 20.75
N GLY A 362 40.00 14.18 21.85
CA GLY A 362 39.21 14.76 22.96
C GLY A 362 37.68 14.66 22.77
N PRO A 363 36.91 15.15 23.73
CA PRO A 363 35.46 15.03 23.73
C PRO A 363 34.85 15.87 22.61
N LEU A 364 33.96 15.22 21.83
CA LEU A 364 33.20 15.86 20.75
C LEU A 364 31.75 16.04 21.19
N HIS A 365 31.13 17.12 20.73
CA HIS A 365 29.73 17.43 21.00
C HIS A 365 28.92 17.42 19.72
N ILE A 366 27.79 16.76 19.71
CA ILE A 366 26.83 16.81 18.62
C ILE A 366 25.72 17.77 19.02
N ARG A 367 25.41 18.69 18.12
CA ARG A 367 24.29 19.64 18.28
C ARG A 367 23.47 19.69 17.00
N TYR A 368 22.31 20.27 17.11
CA TYR A 368 21.49 20.65 15.97
C TYR A 368 21.49 22.15 15.80
N ARG A 369 21.03 22.58 14.63
CA ARG A 369 21.00 24.00 14.30
C ARG A 369 19.96 24.73 15.15
N GLU A 370 20.42 25.81 15.84
CA GLU A 370 19.58 26.72 16.63
C GLU A 370 19.50 28.12 15.98
N GLY A 371 20.43 28.44 15.08
CA GLY A 371 20.57 29.73 14.39
C GLY A 371 21.75 30.52 14.89
N GLY A 372 22.40 31.27 13.99
CA GLY A 372 23.57 32.09 14.31
C GLY A 372 24.90 31.32 14.37
N GLU A 373 24.92 30.05 13.97
CA GLU A 373 26.14 29.25 13.93
C GLU A 373 27.12 29.81 12.87
N VAL A 374 28.38 29.85 13.24
CA VAL A 374 29.48 30.29 12.37
C VAL A 374 30.50 29.17 12.28
N MET A 375 30.95 28.88 11.07
CA MET A 375 31.98 27.88 10.78
C MET A 375 33.23 28.53 10.25
N ALA A 376 34.40 28.15 10.79
CA ALA A 376 35.69 28.56 10.26
C ALA A 376 36.09 27.61 9.11
N LEU A 377 36.34 28.18 7.93
CA LEU A 377 36.74 27.41 6.75
C LEU A 377 38.15 27.80 6.29
N PRO A 378 39.05 26.84 6.02
CA PRO A 378 40.37 27.11 5.50
C PRO A 378 40.30 27.96 4.21
N GLY A 379 41.04 29.01 4.16
CA GLY A 379 41.09 29.92 3.01
C GLY A 379 39.85 30.79 2.78
N ARG A 380 38.74 30.56 3.51
CA ARG A 380 37.49 31.34 3.36
C ARG A 380 37.09 32.12 4.62
N GLY A 381 37.83 31.95 5.74
CA GLY A 381 37.54 32.59 7.03
C GLY A 381 36.23 32.10 7.67
N HIS A 382 35.66 32.93 8.54
CA HIS A 382 34.41 32.62 9.23
C HIS A 382 33.22 32.90 8.32
N ARG A 383 32.29 31.89 8.27
CA ARG A 383 31.06 31.95 7.44
C ARG A 383 29.85 31.56 8.24
N ASP A 384 28.77 32.28 8.04
CA ASP A 384 27.46 31.92 8.60
C ASP A 384 26.95 30.56 8.04
N LEU A 385 26.55 29.65 8.92
CA LEU A 385 26.12 28.32 8.55
C LEU A 385 24.89 28.37 7.65
N LYS A 386 23.93 29.29 7.90
CA LYS A 386 22.75 29.45 7.05
C LYS A 386 23.12 29.69 5.60
N ARG A 387 24.14 30.52 5.38
CA ARG A 387 24.64 30.84 4.04
C ARG A 387 25.27 29.58 3.39
N LEU A 388 26.10 28.88 4.14
CA LEU A 388 26.73 27.63 3.65
C LEU A 388 25.71 26.57 3.27
N LEU A 389 24.66 26.39 4.09
CA LEU A 389 23.55 25.44 3.78
C LEU A 389 22.74 25.86 2.55
N ASN A 390 22.61 27.19 2.30
CA ASN A 390 21.98 27.67 1.08
C ASN A 390 22.88 27.44 -0.14
N GLU A 391 24.19 27.72 -0.03
CA GLU A 391 25.18 27.46 -1.09
C GLU A 391 25.24 25.99 -1.46
N SER A 392 25.03 25.09 -0.49
CA SER A 392 24.97 23.64 -0.68
C SER A 392 23.56 23.13 -1.03
N ALA A 393 22.60 24.00 -1.30
CA ALA A 393 21.21 23.69 -1.66
C ALA A 393 20.52 22.70 -0.71
N VAL A 394 20.93 22.61 0.56
CA VAL A 394 20.39 21.67 1.55
C VAL A 394 18.89 21.92 1.75
N PRO A 395 18.04 20.88 1.60
CA PRO A 395 16.60 21.00 1.81
C PRO A 395 16.25 21.59 3.18
N SER A 396 15.27 22.50 3.22
CA SER A 396 14.91 23.23 4.44
C SER A 396 14.52 22.31 5.59
N PHE A 397 13.78 21.24 5.31
CA PHE A 397 13.32 20.25 6.29
C PHE A 397 14.45 19.40 6.88
N VAL A 398 15.61 19.30 6.21
CA VAL A 398 16.78 18.56 6.70
C VAL A 398 17.62 19.41 7.65
N ARG A 399 17.66 20.74 7.46
CA ARG A 399 18.62 21.63 8.15
C ARG A 399 18.56 21.57 9.66
N GLY A 400 17.38 21.39 10.23
CA GLY A 400 17.19 21.21 11.68
C GLY A 400 17.57 19.83 12.20
N ARG A 401 17.78 18.85 11.30
CA ARG A 401 18.14 17.46 11.64
C ARG A 401 19.61 17.14 11.37
N LEU A 402 20.31 17.99 10.60
CA LEU A 402 21.73 17.79 10.30
C LEU A 402 22.54 17.81 11.59
N PRO A 403 23.29 16.74 11.90
CA PRO A 403 24.21 16.76 13.01
C PRO A 403 25.38 17.70 12.76
N LEU A 404 25.63 18.55 13.73
CA LEU A 404 26.74 19.52 13.78
C LEU A 404 27.75 19.03 14.79
N LEU A 405 29.00 18.86 14.39
CA LEU A 405 30.10 18.44 15.26
C LEU A 405 30.82 19.65 15.84
N TYR A 406 30.87 19.72 17.15
CA TYR A 406 31.56 20.75 17.90
C TYR A 406 32.71 20.19 18.73
N LYS A 407 33.79 20.97 18.82
CA LYS A 407 34.89 20.75 19.78
C LYS A 407 35.25 22.12 20.38
N ASP A 408 35.42 22.17 21.70
CA ASP A 408 35.78 23.38 22.47
C ASP A 408 34.90 24.61 22.12
N GLY A 409 33.60 24.36 21.88
CA GLY A 409 32.63 25.37 21.51
C GLY A 409 32.67 25.84 20.03
N GLN A 410 33.57 25.30 19.23
CA GLN A 410 33.70 25.65 17.81
C GLN A 410 33.00 24.59 16.94
N LEU A 411 32.28 25.04 15.91
CA LEU A 411 31.69 24.18 14.89
C LEU A 411 32.79 23.70 13.93
N LEU A 412 33.09 22.40 13.97
CA LEU A 412 34.10 21.76 13.13
C LEU A 412 33.53 21.18 11.84
N ALA A 413 32.38 20.52 11.91
CA ALA A 413 31.81 19.84 10.73
C ALA A 413 30.30 19.83 10.73
N VAL A 414 29.75 19.67 9.52
CA VAL A 414 28.33 19.40 9.23
C VAL A 414 28.27 18.06 8.51
N ALA A 415 27.52 17.11 9.04
CA ALA A 415 27.49 15.76 8.52
C ALA A 415 27.11 15.68 7.03
N ASN A 416 27.76 14.83 6.26
CA ASN A 416 27.49 14.50 4.85
C ASN A 416 27.64 15.67 3.85
N LEU A 417 28.02 16.87 4.28
CA LEU A 417 28.17 18.01 3.36
C LEU A 417 29.63 18.15 2.93
N LYS A 418 29.92 17.73 1.70
CA LYS A 418 31.26 17.77 1.13
C LYS A 418 31.90 19.16 1.31
N GLY A 419 33.10 19.20 1.89
CA GLY A 419 33.83 20.41 2.21
C GLY A 419 33.41 21.13 3.51
N LEU A 420 32.31 20.63 4.17
CA LEU A 420 31.89 21.03 5.50
C LEU A 420 31.92 19.85 6.49
N ASP A 421 32.17 18.65 6.02
CA ASP A 421 32.15 17.38 6.71
C ASP A 421 33.43 17.04 7.49
N GLY A 422 34.36 17.98 7.58
CA GLY A 422 35.67 17.80 8.22
C GLY A 422 36.84 17.65 7.25
N GLY A 423 36.62 17.17 6.05
CA GLY A 423 37.68 16.94 5.04
C GLY A 423 38.48 18.18 4.63
N ALA A 424 37.97 19.39 4.87
CA ALA A 424 38.69 20.65 4.70
C ALA A 424 39.62 21.01 5.86
N LEU A 425 39.45 20.40 7.02
CA LEU A 425 40.21 20.65 8.26
C LEU A 425 41.26 19.56 8.54
N GLY A 426 41.12 18.38 7.92
CA GLY A 426 42.02 17.27 8.13
C GLY A 426 41.56 16.04 7.31
N ASP A 427 42.28 14.93 7.49
CA ASP A 427 42.00 13.69 6.75
C ASP A 427 40.92 12.86 7.45
N TRP A 428 39.75 13.46 7.72
CA TRP A 428 38.62 12.84 8.36
C TRP A 428 37.28 13.36 7.83
N HIS A 429 36.21 12.54 7.95
CA HIS A 429 34.89 12.89 7.49
C HIS A 429 33.82 12.46 8.50
N LEU A 430 32.82 13.33 8.71
CA LEU A 430 31.64 13.07 9.51
C LEU A 430 30.52 12.56 8.61
N HIS A 431 30.13 11.33 8.87
CA HIS A 431 29.03 10.66 8.16
C HIS A 431 27.82 10.53 9.06
N TRP A 432 26.66 10.85 8.52
CA TRP A 432 25.37 10.61 9.13
C TRP A 432 24.55 9.69 8.26
N GLN A 433 24.06 8.61 8.85
CA GLN A 433 23.10 7.70 8.26
C GLN A 433 21.75 7.93 8.95
N PRO A 434 20.79 8.63 8.31
CA PRO A 434 19.44 8.79 8.83
C PRO A 434 18.76 7.45 9.07
N LEU A 435 17.74 7.42 9.93
CA LEU A 435 16.88 6.24 10.05
C LEU A 435 16.18 6.00 8.70
N ASN A 436 16.19 4.77 8.21
CA ASN A 436 15.38 4.37 7.05
C ASN A 436 13.93 4.18 7.48
N GLU A 437 12.98 4.53 6.61
CA GLU A 437 11.54 4.34 6.87
C GLU A 437 11.20 2.89 7.21
N ASP A 438 11.91 1.91 6.64
CA ASP A 438 11.70 0.47 6.87
C ASP A 438 12.20 -0.04 8.24
N GLN A 439 13.00 0.72 9.00
CA GLN A 439 13.56 0.31 10.29
C GLN A 439 12.76 0.82 11.51
N GLY A 440 11.68 1.54 11.28
CA GLY A 440 10.86 2.15 12.35
C GLY A 440 9.70 1.31 12.87
N LEU A 441 9.58 0.05 12.48
CA LEU A 441 8.50 -0.88 12.88
C LEU A 441 9.08 -2.14 13.55
N SER A 442 9.93 -1.96 14.55
CA SER A 442 10.30 -3.05 15.46
C SER A 442 9.96 -2.67 16.91
#